data_939d8873de3e6285d60fc8dcbae8513e
#
_entry.id   939d8873de3e6285d60fc8dcbae8513e
#
_cell.length_a   1.000
_cell.length_b   1.000
_cell.length_c   1.000
_cell.angle_alpha   90.00
_cell.angle_beta   90.00
_cell.angle_gamma   90.00
#
_symmetry.space_group_name_H-M   'P 1'
#
loop_
_entity.id
_entity.type
_entity.pdbx_description
1 polymer ?
#
loop_
_entity_poly.entity_id
_entity_poly.type
_entity_poly.pdbx_seq_one_letter_code
_entity_poly.pdbx_strand_id
1 'polypeptide(L)'
;MPVSPGAPPDPVPPGLSASDLALVEALQRDPRAPWTRIAAAVGTDATTAARRWERLQAAGLAWLTAYSTPPTTTVGYVDLACRPDALSELTRELCGWPSVFSVERTTSRFPLFLGVAARDLDALDALVTGRIGVLPGVRDVRFAVATRVYREGSGWLVDALAPEQRAVLDDTAVQARLVVPQQWDDRDLRALVESLGEDGRRSYAVLARDCRMSESAVRRTLARMLRNHELDFRCDLAHVPAGWPVIAGYRVDVAPGDLDRAG
;
A
#
# COMPACT_ATOMS: atom_id res chain seq x y z
N MET A 1 -18.04 39.22 -8.30
CA MET A 1 -16.67 39.25 -7.88
C MET A 1 -15.87 38.24 -8.71
N PRO A 2 -14.78 38.61 -9.37
CA PRO A 2 -13.99 37.66 -10.16
C PRO A 2 -13.32 36.65 -9.22
N VAL A 3 -13.49 35.37 -9.51
CA VAL A 3 -12.78 34.28 -8.83
C VAL A 3 -11.30 34.42 -9.20
N SER A 4 -10.42 34.61 -8.22
CA SER A 4 -8.97 34.57 -8.45
C SER A 4 -8.61 33.23 -9.10
N PRO A 5 -7.82 33.21 -10.18
CA PRO A 5 -7.33 31.97 -10.74
C PRO A 5 -6.51 31.25 -9.66
N GLY A 6 -6.89 30.00 -9.39
CA GLY A 6 -6.16 29.13 -8.46
C GLY A 6 -4.69 29.07 -8.86
N ALA A 7 -3.82 28.91 -7.87
CA ALA A 7 -2.39 28.68 -8.12
C ALA A 7 -2.22 27.56 -9.18
N PRO A 8 -1.27 27.71 -10.11
CA PRO A 8 -1.02 26.65 -11.08
C PRO A 8 -0.72 25.36 -10.33
N PRO A 9 -1.20 24.22 -10.84
CA PRO A 9 -0.87 22.93 -10.23
C PRO A 9 0.65 22.79 -10.16
N ASP A 10 1.15 22.23 -9.04
CA ASP A 10 2.55 21.92 -8.88
C ASP A 10 3.09 21.22 -10.14
N PRO A 11 4.30 21.54 -10.60
CA PRO A 11 4.84 20.94 -11.80
C PRO A 11 4.85 19.42 -11.65
N VAL A 12 4.20 18.73 -12.60
CA VAL A 12 4.21 17.26 -12.65
C VAL A 12 5.67 16.83 -12.66
N PRO A 13 6.11 16.01 -11.69
CA PRO A 13 7.49 15.55 -11.65
C PRO A 13 7.84 14.82 -12.95
N PRO A 14 9.10 14.90 -13.41
CA PRO A 14 9.53 14.23 -14.63
C PRO A 14 9.16 12.75 -14.56
N GLY A 15 8.66 12.20 -15.65
CA GLY A 15 8.20 10.82 -15.73
C GLY A 15 9.25 9.80 -15.27
N LEU A 16 8.80 8.65 -14.79
CA LEU A 16 9.66 7.55 -14.40
C LEU A 16 10.36 6.98 -15.65
N SER A 17 11.66 6.77 -15.58
CA SER A 17 12.42 6.11 -16.63
C SER A 17 12.18 4.60 -16.63
N ALA A 18 12.46 3.92 -17.74
CA ALA A 18 12.42 2.45 -17.81
C ALA A 18 13.26 1.78 -16.70
N SER A 19 14.42 2.38 -16.36
CA SER A 19 15.25 1.89 -15.27
C SER A 19 14.64 2.13 -13.88
N ASP A 20 13.82 3.16 -13.69
CA ASP A 20 13.10 3.40 -12.45
C ASP A 20 11.97 2.35 -12.31
N LEU A 21 11.25 2.08 -13.38
CA LEU A 21 10.19 1.05 -13.41
C LEU A 21 10.76 -0.35 -13.16
N ALA A 22 11.90 -0.69 -13.79
CA ALA A 22 12.60 -1.96 -13.53
C ALA A 22 13.03 -2.10 -12.06
N LEU A 23 13.52 -1.02 -11.45
CA LEU A 23 13.87 -1.00 -10.01
C LEU A 23 12.64 -1.20 -9.12
N VAL A 24 11.53 -0.54 -9.45
CA VAL A 24 10.27 -0.72 -8.71
C VAL A 24 9.79 -2.16 -8.82
N GLU A 25 9.77 -2.77 -10.03
CA GLU A 25 9.38 -4.18 -10.18
C GLU A 25 10.31 -5.12 -9.40
N ALA A 26 11.61 -4.87 -9.41
CA ALA A 26 12.54 -5.68 -8.62
C ALA A 26 12.21 -5.64 -7.12
N LEU A 27 11.80 -4.47 -6.60
CA LEU A 27 11.36 -4.30 -5.21
C LEU A 27 9.95 -4.82 -4.96
N GLN A 28 9.08 -4.86 -5.96
CA GLN A 28 7.78 -5.54 -5.87
C GLN A 28 7.95 -7.05 -5.70
N ARG A 29 8.95 -7.66 -6.38
CA ARG A 29 9.21 -9.11 -6.32
C ARG A 29 9.95 -9.53 -5.05
N ASP A 30 10.98 -8.79 -4.66
CA ASP A 30 11.73 -9.05 -3.42
C ASP A 30 12.01 -7.72 -2.69
N PRO A 31 11.05 -7.28 -1.86
CA PRO A 31 11.08 -5.96 -1.23
C PRO A 31 12.30 -5.72 -0.34
N ARG A 32 12.86 -6.76 0.26
CA ARG A 32 13.98 -6.68 1.18
C ARG A 32 15.26 -7.35 0.68
N ALA A 33 15.32 -7.70 -0.61
CA ALA A 33 16.55 -8.20 -1.22
C ALA A 33 17.73 -7.27 -0.95
N PRO A 34 18.94 -7.80 -0.75
CA PRO A 34 20.16 -7.00 -0.71
C PRO A 34 20.29 -6.15 -1.99
N TRP A 35 20.82 -4.94 -1.86
CA TRP A 35 21.03 -4.07 -3.03
C TRP A 35 21.89 -4.70 -4.13
N THR A 36 22.82 -5.57 -3.77
CA THR A 36 23.62 -6.35 -4.74
C THR A 36 22.76 -7.24 -5.63
N ARG A 37 21.70 -7.84 -5.07
CA ARG A 37 20.77 -8.71 -5.81
C ARG A 37 19.81 -7.89 -6.67
N ILE A 38 19.23 -6.81 -6.11
CA ILE A 38 18.42 -5.87 -6.87
C ILE A 38 19.23 -5.32 -8.06
N ALA A 39 20.47 -4.89 -7.81
CA ALA A 39 21.35 -4.34 -8.82
C ALA A 39 21.66 -5.36 -9.94
N ALA A 40 21.90 -6.61 -9.60
CA ALA A 40 22.12 -7.69 -10.57
C ALA A 40 20.89 -7.89 -11.47
N ALA A 41 19.68 -7.85 -10.89
CA ALA A 41 18.43 -7.99 -11.65
C ALA A 41 18.19 -6.81 -12.61
N VAL A 42 18.48 -5.58 -12.19
CA VAL A 42 18.22 -4.38 -13.02
C VAL A 42 19.43 -3.94 -13.87
N GLY A 43 20.53 -4.67 -13.84
CA GLY A 43 21.69 -4.40 -14.69
C GLY A 43 22.50 -3.16 -14.27
N THR A 44 22.70 -2.94 -12.95
CA THR A 44 23.47 -1.81 -12.41
C THR A 44 24.35 -2.24 -11.22
N ASP A 45 24.99 -1.30 -10.55
CA ASP A 45 25.69 -1.55 -9.28
C ASP A 45 24.80 -1.24 -8.06
N ALA A 46 25.14 -1.83 -6.91
CA ALA A 46 24.36 -1.73 -5.68
C ALA A 46 24.19 -0.30 -5.16
N THR A 47 25.23 0.53 -5.29
CA THR A 47 25.20 1.94 -4.85
C THR A 47 24.28 2.76 -5.74
N THR A 48 24.35 2.55 -7.05
CA THR A 48 23.47 3.22 -8.02
C THR A 48 22.00 2.83 -7.81
N ALA A 49 21.71 1.54 -7.58
CA ALA A 49 20.35 1.07 -7.29
C ALA A 49 19.80 1.71 -6.00
N ALA A 50 20.59 1.72 -4.91
CA ALA A 50 20.19 2.32 -3.64
C ALA A 50 19.92 3.83 -3.78
N ARG A 51 20.84 4.59 -4.37
CA ARG A 51 20.66 6.05 -4.60
C ARG A 51 19.47 6.36 -5.48
N ARG A 52 19.20 5.53 -6.49
CA ARG A 52 18.01 5.68 -7.34
C ARG A 52 16.72 5.51 -6.54
N TRP A 53 16.67 4.49 -5.69
CA TRP A 53 15.54 4.28 -4.80
C TRP A 53 15.32 5.44 -3.82
N GLU A 54 16.38 5.90 -3.15
CA GLU A 54 16.32 7.07 -2.25
C GLU A 54 15.78 8.31 -2.96
N ARG A 55 16.21 8.55 -4.22
CA ARG A 55 15.68 9.65 -5.03
C ARG A 55 14.18 9.49 -5.32
N LEU A 56 13.73 8.28 -5.67
CA LEU A 56 12.32 8.01 -5.95
C LEU A 56 11.46 8.20 -4.71
N GLN A 57 11.91 7.72 -3.55
CA GLN A 57 11.23 7.92 -2.28
C GLN A 57 11.16 9.42 -1.89
N ALA A 58 12.28 10.11 -1.94
CA ALA A 58 12.36 11.53 -1.59
C ALA A 58 11.47 12.41 -2.49
N ALA A 59 11.27 12.01 -3.73
CA ALA A 59 10.40 12.70 -4.68
C ALA A 59 8.92 12.25 -4.59
N GLY A 60 8.57 11.31 -3.70
CA GLY A 60 7.22 10.73 -3.62
C GLY A 60 6.80 9.97 -4.88
N LEU A 61 7.75 9.49 -5.69
CA LEU A 61 7.50 8.79 -6.94
C LEU A 61 7.30 7.29 -6.75
N ALA A 62 7.91 6.71 -5.71
CA ALA A 62 7.70 5.33 -5.32
C ALA A 62 7.90 5.20 -3.81
N TRP A 63 7.22 4.23 -3.19
CA TRP A 63 7.35 3.93 -1.76
C TRP A 63 7.16 2.45 -1.51
N LEU A 64 7.77 1.97 -0.43
CA LEU A 64 7.64 0.60 0.03
C LEU A 64 7.11 0.61 1.46
N THR A 65 5.97 -0.01 1.66
CA THR A 65 5.32 -0.16 2.95
C THR A 65 5.20 -1.63 3.33
N ALA A 66 5.05 -1.89 4.61
CA ALA A 66 4.61 -3.19 5.08
C ALA A 66 3.25 -3.05 5.77
N TYR A 67 2.45 -4.06 5.64
CA TYR A 67 1.15 -4.13 6.30
C TYR A 67 0.93 -5.54 6.84
N SER A 68 0.14 -5.61 7.88
CA SER A 68 -0.28 -6.89 8.46
C SER A 68 -1.77 -7.05 8.20
N THR A 69 -2.15 -8.21 7.66
CA THR A 69 -3.54 -8.57 7.44
C THR A 69 -3.87 -9.79 8.30
N PRO A 70 -4.18 -9.59 9.60
CA PRO A 70 -4.66 -10.70 10.43
C PRO A 70 -5.89 -11.35 9.77
N PRO A 71 -6.10 -12.66 9.89
CA PRO A 71 -7.22 -13.36 9.24
C PRO A 71 -8.59 -12.89 9.73
N THR A 72 -8.63 -12.26 10.88
CA THR A 72 -9.85 -11.66 11.44
C THR A 72 -10.12 -10.25 10.91
N THR A 73 -9.21 -9.69 10.08
CA THR A 73 -9.39 -8.34 9.55
C THR A 73 -10.61 -8.28 8.63
N THR A 74 -11.54 -7.42 8.98
CA THR A 74 -12.68 -7.08 8.13
C THR A 74 -12.30 -5.89 7.27
N VAL A 75 -12.36 -6.08 5.95
CA VAL A 75 -12.08 -5.04 4.95
C VAL A 75 -13.39 -4.47 4.45
N GLY A 76 -13.42 -3.16 4.28
CA GLY A 76 -14.56 -2.45 3.71
C GLY A 76 -14.13 -1.40 2.70
N TYR A 77 -15.05 -1.06 1.82
CA TYR A 77 -14.89 0.01 0.84
C TYR A 77 -15.97 1.05 1.07
N VAL A 78 -15.53 2.31 1.15
CA VAL A 78 -16.40 3.43 1.50
C VAL A 78 -16.43 4.45 0.35
N ASP A 79 -17.62 4.75 -0.14
CA ASP A 79 -17.87 5.93 -0.96
C ASP A 79 -18.28 7.08 -0.04
N LEU A 80 -17.55 8.16 -0.07
CA LEU A 80 -17.77 9.33 0.76
C LEU A 80 -18.16 10.52 -0.07
N ALA A 81 -19.35 11.05 0.15
CA ALA A 81 -19.77 12.34 -0.37
C ALA A 81 -19.49 13.43 0.67
N CYS A 82 -18.91 14.52 0.24
CA CYS A 82 -18.58 15.65 1.11
C CYS A 82 -18.85 16.99 0.41
N ARG A 83 -18.78 18.07 1.19
CA ARG A 83 -18.79 19.43 0.61
C ARG A 83 -17.51 19.64 -0.18
N PRO A 84 -17.56 20.38 -1.31
CA PRO A 84 -16.36 20.64 -2.14
C PRO A 84 -15.24 21.38 -1.38
N ASP A 85 -15.61 22.29 -0.47
CA ASP A 85 -14.65 23.05 0.36
C ASP A 85 -13.96 22.19 1.41
N ALA A 86 -14.56 21.09 1.86
CA ALA A 86 -13.99 20.15 2.83
C ALA A 86 -13.13 19.04 2.20
N LEU A 87 -13.19 18.85 0.87
CA LEU A 87 -12.58 17.70 0.19
C LEU A 87 -11.08 17.54 0.47
N SER A 88 -10.31 18.63 0.38
CA SER A 88 -8.86 18.57 0.57
C SER A 88 -8.44 18.32 2.02
N GLU A 89 -9.19 18.85 2.97
CA GLU A 89 -8.96 18.62 4.39
C GLU A 89 -9.29 17.19 4.79
N LEU A 90 -10.47 16.69 4.40
CA LEU A 90 -10.88 15.30 4.61
C LEU A 90 -9.88 14.30 3.99
N THR A 91 -9.40 14.57 2.77
CA THR A 91 -8.38 13.73 2.14
C THR A 91 -7.12 13.64 3.00
N ARG A 92 -6.61 14.78 3.47
CA ARG A 92 -5.39 14.84 4.29
C ARG A 92 -5.58 14.15 5.64
N GLU A 93 -6.71 14.36 6.30
CA GLU A 93 -7.04 13.74 7.58
C GLU A 93 -7.12 12.22 7.44
N LEU A 94 -7.90 11.73 6.47
CA LEU A 94 -8.11 10.30 6.25
C LEU A 94 -6.83 9.56 5.84
N CYS A 95 -5.94 10.20 5.08
CA CYS A 95 -4.62 9.63 4.76
C CYS A 95 -3.73 9.39 6.01
N GLY A 96 -3.99 10.09 7.12
CA GLY A 96 -3.27 9.88 8.39
C GLY A 96 -3.87 8.79 9.28
N TRP A 97 -4.97 8.15 8.90
CA TRP A 97 -5.62 7.15 9.75
C TRP A 97 -5.10 5.74 9.49
N PRO A 98 -4.55 5.03 10.50
CA PRO A 98 -4.04 3.67 10.33
C PRO A 98 -5.05 2.64 9.82
N SER A 99 -6.35 2.88 10.07
CA SER A 99 -7.44 2.03 9.60
C SER A 99 -7.89 2.32 8.16
N VAL A 100 -7.30 3.32 7.51
CA VAL A 100 -7.59 3.71 6.12
C VAL A 100 -6.35 3.40 5.29
N PHE A 101 -6.40 2.33 4.50
CA PHE A 101 -5.25 1.88 3.73
C PHE A 101 -5.20 2.45 2.30
N SER A 102 -6.31 3.01 1.80
CA SER A 102 -6.31 3.77 0.55
C SER A 102 -7.31 4.93 0.61
N VAL A 103 -6.95 6.04 -0.02
CA VAL A 103 -7.80 7.21 -0.20
C VAL A 103 -7.67 7.64 -1.65
N GLU A 104 -8.74 7.53 -2.40
CA GLU A 104 -8.75 7.85 -3.82
C GLU A 104 -9.76 8.94 -4.13
N ARG A 105 -9.34 9.92 -4.94
CA ARG A 105 -10.24 10.95 -5.44
C ARG A 105 -10.88 10.48 -6.72
N THR A 106 -12.20 10.60 -6.78
CA THR A 106 -13.00 10.17 -7.93
C THR A 106 -13.76 11.34 -8.54
N THR A 107 -14.20 11.19 -9.78
CA THR A 107 -15.07 12.15 -10.48
C THR A 107 -16.56 11.85 -10.30
N SER A 108 -16.91 10.90 -9.43
CA SER A 108 -18.30 10.50 -9.18
C SER A 108 -19.01 11.45 -8.20
N ARG A 109 -20.31 11.20 -7.94
CA ARG A 109 -21.07 11.88 -6.87
C ARG A 109 -20.46 11.65 -5.48
N PHE A 110 -19.63 10.66 -5.30
CA PHE A 110 -18.82 10.39 -4.12
C PHE A 110 -17.36 10.71 -4.46
N PRO A 111 -16.89 11.93 -4.18
CA PRO A 111 -15.57 12.39 -4.60
C PRO A 111 -14.41 11.68 -3.90
N LEU A 112 -14.66 10.91 -2.84
CA LEU A 112 -13.68 10.06 -2.18
C LEU A 112 -14.13 8.60 -2.18
N PHE A 113 -13.20 7.72 -2.50
CA PHE A 113 -13.31 6.27 -2.35
C PHE A 113 -12.22 5.82 -1.39
N LEU A 114 -12.61 5.08 -0.33
CA LEU A 114 -11.69 4.66 0.72
C LEU A 114 -11.65 3.15 0.81
N GLY A 115 -10.46 2.60 0.99
CA GLY A 115 -10.26 1.26 1.51
C GLY A 115 -10.03 1.35 3.01
N VAL A 116 -10.81 0.62 3.79
CA VAL A 116 -10.74 0.62 5.26
C VAL A 116 -10.62 -0.79 5.80
N ALA A 117 -9.94 -0.93 6.93
CA ALA A 117 -9.76 -2.21 7.59
C ALA A 117 -9.96 -2.07 9.10
N ALA A 118 -10.60 -3.06 9.71
CA ALA A 118 -10.82 -3.14 11.14
C ALA A 118 -10.71 -4.60 11.62
N ARG A 119 -10.54 -4.80 12.93
CA ARG A 119 -10.36 -6.14 13.51
C ARG A 119 -11.59 -7.05 13.36
N ASP A 120 -12.79 -6.47 13.28
CA ASP A 120 -14.07 -7.15 13.16
C ASP A 120 -15.13 -6.22 12.55
N LEU A 121 -16.33 -6.73 12.32
CA LEU A 121 -17.43 -5.98 11.72
C LEU A 121 -17.91 -4.82 12.61
N ASP A 122 -17.98 -5.02 13.93
CA ASP A 122 -18.43 -3.99 14.87
C ASP A 122 -17.44 -2.82 14.89
N ALA A 123 -16.13 -3.12 14.89
CA ALA A 123 -15.09 -2.11 14.79
C ALA A 123 -15.10 -1.38 13.43
N LEU A 124 -15.45 -2.10 12.35
CA LEU A 124 -15.60 -1.50 11.02
C LEU A 124 -16.81 -0.56 10.98
N ASP A 125 -17.95 -0.97 11.52
CA ASP A 125 -19.14 -0.12 11.62
C ASP A 125 -18.85 1.12 12.46
N ALA A 126 -18.23 0.96 13.63
CA ALA A 126 -17.85 2.08 14.49
C ALA A 126 -16.86 3.05 13.79
N LEU A 127 -15.96 2.53 12.97
CA LEU A 127 -15.05 3.35 12.16
C LEU A 127 -15.81 4.15 11.10
N VAL A 128 -16.68 3.48 10.34
CA VAL A 128 -17.36 4.10 9.20
C VAL A 128 -18.47 5.06 9.67
N THR A 129 -19.36 4.59 10.52
CA THR A 129 -20.52 5.38 10.96
C THR A 129 -20.19 6.33 12.10
N GLY A 130 -19.39 5.90 13.06
CA GLY A 130 -19.04 6.65 14.27
C GLY A 130 -17.87 7.62 14.14
N ARG A 131 -16.99 7.42 13.16
CA ARG A 131 -15.82 8.29 12.97
C ARG A 131 -15.80 8.95 11.61
N ILE A 132 -15.83 8.20 10.50
CA ILE A 132 -15.77 8.78 9.14
C ILE A 132 -17.03 9.59 8.86
N GLY A 133 -18.20 9.01 9.13
CA GLY A 133 -19.52 9.63 8.81
C GLY A 133 -19.83 10.91 9.57
N VAL A 134 -19.15 11.14 10.71
CA VAL A 134 -19.35 12.35 11.53
C VAL A 134 -18.31 13.44 11.30
N LEU A 135 -17.36 13.22 10.39
CA LEU A 135 -16.34 14.22 10.06
C LEU A 135 -16.98 15.49 9.48
N PRO A 136 -16.47 16.68 9.84
CA PRO A 136 -16.99 17.94 9.33
C PRO A 136 -16.92 18.00 7.81
N GLY A 137 -18.05 18.28 7.17
CA GLY A 137 -18.15 18.37 5.72
C GLY A 137 -18.60 17.08 5.01
N VAL A 138 -18.64 15.95 5.68
CA VAL A 138 -19.26 14.71 5.17
C VAL A 138 -20.76 14.93 5.01
N ARG A 139 -21.35 14.42 3.93
CA ARG A 139 -22.77 14.54 3.59
C ARG A 139 -23.47 13.20 3.46
N ASP A 140 -22.77 12.21 2.91
CA ASP A 140 -23.32 10.88 2.67
C ASP A 140 -22.19 9.86 2.69
N VAL A 141 -22.46 8.69 3.24
CA VAL A 141 -21.55 7.56 3.33
C VAL A 141 -22.26 6.33 2.83
N ARG A 142 -21.66 5.67 1.85
CA ARG A 142 -22.05 4.34 1.44
C ARG A 142 -20.89 3.42 1.66
N PHE A 143 -21.09 2.29 2.34
CA PHE A 143 -20.02 1.33 2.49
C PHE A 143 -20.48 -0.10 2.19
N ALA A 144 -19.51 -0.92 1.78
CA ALA A 144 -19.67 -2.34 1.54
C ALA A 144 -18.55 -3.10 2.25
N VAL A 145 -18.89 -4.22 2.87
CA VAL A 145 -17.93 -5.14 3.48
C VAL A 145 -17.46 -6.13 2.43
N ALA A 146 -16.15 -6.30 2.30
CA ALA A 146 -15.59 -7.33 1.45
C ALA A 146 -15.75 -8.70 2.13
N THR A 147 -16.51 -9.57 1.52
CA THR A 147 -16.66 -10.96 1.98
C THR A 147 -15.53 -11.85 1.46
N ARG A 148 -14.88 -11.43 0.38
CA ARG A 148 -13.73 -12.10 -0.23
C ARG A 148 -12.89 -11.11 -1.04
N VAL A 149 -11.58 -11.21 -0.95
CA VAL A 149 -10.63 -10.49 -1.79
C VAL A 149 -9.99 -11.51 -2.74
N TYR A 150 -10.19 -11.34 -4.04
CA TYR A 150 -9.65 -12.26 -5.06
C TYR A 150 -8.22 -11.91 -5.45
N ARG A 151 -7.90 -10.61 -5.49
CA ARG A 151 -6.55 -10.11 -5.75
C ARG A 151 -6.28 -8.89 -4.88
N GLU A 152 -5.12 -8.86 -4.31
CA GLU A 152 -4.60 -7.67 -3.63
C GLU A 152 -3.72 -6.84 -4.56
N GLY A 153 -3.66 -5.53 -4.31
CA GLY A 153 -2.81 -4.62 -5.08
C GLY A 153 -1.32 -4.94 -4.97
N SER A 154 -0.89 -5.66 -3.92
CA SER A 154 0.48 -6.16 -3.78
C SER A 154 0.88 -7.17 -4.85
N GLY A 155 -0.09 -7.87 -5.43
CA GLY A 155 0.12 -8.81 -6.55
C GLY A 155 0.24 -8.16 -7.93
N TRP A 156 0.05 -6.83 -8.03
CA TRP A 156 0.24 -6.11 -9.28
C TRP A 156 1.71 -5.76 -9.50
N LEU A 157 2.24 -6.10 -10.66
CA LEU A 157 3.63 -5.83 -11.06
C LEU A 157 3.66 -4.85 -12.22
N VAL A 158 4.71 -4.04 -12.27
CA VAL A 158 4.92 -3.05 -13.34
C VAL A 158 5.15 -3.70 -14.70
N ASP A 159 5.68 -4.93 -14.72
CA ASP A 159 6.05 -5.69 -15.93
C ASP A 159 7.14 -5.01 -16.78
N ALA A 160 8.15 -4.47 -16.10
CA ALA A 160 9.28 -3.76 -16.71
C ALA A 160 10.57 -4.59 -16.79
N LEU A 161 10.63 -5.77 -16.11
CA LEU A 161 11.77 -6.66 -16.13
C LEU A 161 11.64 -7.73 -17.22
N ALA A 162 12.75 -8.05 -17.91
CA ALA A 162 12.81 -9.20 -18.78
C ALA A 162 12.78 -10.53 -17.99
N PRO A 163 12.39 -11.67 -18.61
CA PRO A 163 12.32 -12.95 -17.93
C PRO A 163 13.59 -13.36 -17.19
N GLU A 164 14.76 -13.12 -17.79
CA GLU A 164 16.08 -13.44 -17.22
C GLU A 164 16.37 -12.58 -15.99
N GLN A 165 15.94 -11.34 -15.99
CA GLN A 165 16.06 -10.42 -14.85
C GLN A 165 15.14 -10.83 -13.70
N ARG A 166 13.93 -11.31 -14.00
CA ARG A 166 13.00 -11.85 -13.01
C ARG A 166 13.56 -13.08 -12.32
N ALA A 167 14.16 -14.01 -13.09
CA ALA A 167 14.75 -15.24 -12.57
C ALA A 167 15.81 -14.97 -11.48
N VAL A 168 16.51 -13.85 -11.51
CA VAL A 168 17.45 -13.45 -10.47
C VAL A 168 16.76 -13.22 -9.12
N LEU A 169 15.49 -12.83 -9.13
CA LEU A 169 14.72 -12.48 -7.93
C LEU A 169 13.81 -13.62 -7.47
N ASP A 170 13.27 -14.43 -8.38
CA ASP A 170 12.26 -15.45 -8.08
C ASP A 170 12.80 -16.64 -7.27
N ASP A 171 14.13 -16.84 -7.24
CA ASP A 171 14.80 -17.95 -6.53
C ASP A 171 14.58 -17.91 -4.98
N THR A 172 14.00 -16.83 -4.45
CA THR A 172 13.69 -16.67 -3.02
C THR A 172 12.29 -16.13 -2.75
N ALA A 173 11.48 -15.96 -3.79
CA ALA A 173 10.10 -15.53 -3.61
C ALA A 173 9.39 -16.57 -2.72
N VAL A 174 9.07 -16.16 -1.50
CA VAL A 174 8.24 -16.93 -0.59
C VAL A 174 6.87 -17.03 -1.25
N GLN A 175 6.60 -18.18 -1.89
CA GLN A 175 5.30 -18.43 -2.48
C GLN A 175 4.24 -18.30 -1.39
N ALA A 176 3.31 -17.39 -1.59
CA ALA A 176 2.18 -17.18 -0.72
C ALA A 176 1.40 -18.48 -0.55
N ARG A 177 1.55 -19.15 0.58
CA ARG A 177 0.69 -20.22 1.04
C ARG A 177 -0.22 -19.67 2.11
N LEU A 178 -1.52 -19.82 1.92
CA LEU A 178 -2.54 -19.51 2.92
C LEU A 178 -2.27 -20.31 4.20
N VAL A 179 -1.69 -19.69 5.20
CA VAL A 179 -1.54 -20.24 6.55
C VAL A 179 -2.33 -19.34 7.49
N VAL A 180 -3.17 -19.97 8.30
CA VAL A 180 -4.00 -19.28 9.30
C VAL A 180 -3.12 -18.60 10.32
N PRO A 181 -3.21 -17.28 10.51
CA PRO A 181 -2.36 -16.52 11.42
C PRO A 181 -2.81 -16.66 12.87
N GLN A 182 -1.84 -16.58 13.75
CA GLN A 182 -1.99 -16.54 15.19
C GLN A 182 -2.29 -15.12 15.68
N GLN A 183 -3.14 -14.97 16.69
CA GLN A 183 -3.55 -13.67 17.24
C GLN A 183 -2.35 -12.82 17.68
N TRP A 184 -2.41 -11.55 17.28
CA TRP A 184 -1.45 -10.52 17.65
C TRP A 184 -1.82 -9.93 19.02
N ASP A 185 -1.02 -10.18 20.01
CA ASP A 185 -1.13 -9.49 21.32
C ASP A 185 0.22 -8.99 21.84
N ASP A 186 1.21 -8.87 20.94
CA ASP A 186 2.55 -8.42 21.30
C ASP A 186 2.78 -6.97 20.84
N ARG A 187 2.98 -6.08 21.80
CA ARG A 187 3.24 -4.66 21.57
C ARG A 187 4.46 -4.42 20.67
N ASP A 188 5.46 -5.30 20.79
CA ASP A 188 6.70 -5.18 20.01
C ASP A 188 6.48 -5.52 18.53
N LEU A 189 5.58 -6.45 18.24
CA LEU A 189 5.20 -6.79 16.87
C LEU A 189 4.43 -5.65 16.20
N ARG A 190 3.55 -4.98 16.94
CA ARG A 190 2.82 -3.82 16.41
C ARG A 190 3.79 -2.69 16.05
N ALA A 191 4.74 -2.36 16.94
CA ALA A 191 5.76 -1.36 16.67
C ALA A 191 6.62 -1.72 15.44
N LEU A 192 6.90 -3.01 15.21
CA LEU A 192 7.62 -3.49 14.02
C LEU A 192 6.81 -3.25 12.73
N VAL A 193 5.51 -3.56 12.75
CA VAL A 193 4.62 -3.32 11.60
C VAL A 193 4.48 -1.82 11.32
N GLU A 194 4.27 -1.00 12.35
CA GLU A 194 4.17 0.46 12.23
C GLU A 194 5.46 1.06 11.64
N SER A 195 6.63 0.66 12.16
CA SER A 195 7.93 1.13 11.68
C SER A 195 8.20 0.72 10.22
N LEU A 196 7.83 -0.50 9.84
CA LEU A 196 7.94 -0.99 8.45
C LEU A 196 6.85 -0.40 7.53
N GLY A 197 5.72 0.01 8.09
CA GLY A 197 4.66 0.71 7.36
C GLY A 197 5.10 2.09 6.88
N GLU A 198 6.00 2.77 7.62
CA GLU A 198 6.58 4.05 7.20
C GLU A 198 7.67 3.88 6.12
N ASP A 199 8.51 2.84 6.26
CA ASP A 199 9.52 2.47 5.28
C ASP A 199 9.82 0.97 5.37
N GLY A 200 9.35 0.20 4.39
CA GLY A 200 9.53 -1.25 4.33
C GLY A 200 11.00 -1.71 4.21
N ARG A 201 11.93 -0.80 3.88
CA ARG A 201 13.37 -1.07 3.81
C ARG A 201 14.16 -0.52 4.99
N ARG A 202 13.53 -0.07 6.06
CA ARG A 202 14.25 0.32 7.27
C ARG A 202 15.29 -0.71 7.67
N SER A 203 16.47 -0.22 8.06
CA SER A 203 17.56 -1.10 8.49
C SER A 203 17.20 -1.86 9.76
N TYR A 204 17.77 -3.05 9.94
CA TYR A 204 17.52 -3.84 11.15
C TYR A 204 17.98 -3.12 12.43
N ALA A 205 19.01 -2.27 12.36
CA ALA A 205 19.45 -1.45 13.48
C ALA A 205 18.39 -0.42 13.89
N VAL A 206 17.75 0.24 12.91
CA VAL A 206 16.65 1.20 13.16
C VAL A 206 15.45 0.47 13.75
N LEU A 207 15.02 -0.63 13.13
CA LEU A 207 13.91 -1.45 13.62
C LEU A 207 14.15 -1.97 15.05
N ALA A 208 15.39 -2.40 15.35
CA ALA A 208 15.77 -2.87 16.69
C ALA A 208 15.61 -1.78 17.74
N ARG A 209 16.01 -0.56 17.42
CA ARG A 209 15.84 0.60 18.28
C ARG A 209 14.36 0.95 18.48
N ASP A 210 13.61 1.04 17.37
CA ASP A 210 12.20 1.46 17.39
C ASP A 210 11.32 0.46 18.16
N CYS A 211 11.62 -0.84 18.01
CA CYS A 211 10.90 -1.94 18.67
C CYS A 211 11.51 -2.35 20.03
N ARG A 212 12.59 -1.72 20.48
CA ARG A 212 13.33 -2.10 21.71
C ARG A 212 13.76 -3.57 21.74
N MET A 213 14.15 -4.09 20.58
CA MET A 213 14.58 -5.47 20.38
C MET A 213 16.07 -5.50 19.98
N SER A 214 16.71 -6.68 20.04
CA SER A 214 18.01 -6.87 19.39
C SER A 214 17.82 -7.05 17.86
N GLU A 215 18.81 -6.67 17.05
CA GLU A 215 18.75 -6.89 15.60
C GLU A 215 18.51 -8.36 15.22
N SER A 216 19.10 -9.29 15.97
CA SER A 216 18.91 -10.73 15.77
C SER A 216 17.47 -11.16 16.07
N ALA A 217 16.82 -10.56 17.08
CA ALA A 217 15.41 -10.80 17.38
C ALA A 217 14.51 -10.24 16.27
N VAL A 218 14.76 -9.01 15.81
CA VAL A 218 14.02 -8.42 14.68
C VAL A 218 14.13 -9.30 13.42
N ARG A 219 15.34 -9.75 13.07
CA ARG A 219 15.55 -10.64 11.90
C ARG A 219 14.74 -11.92 12.00
N ARG A 220 14.79 -12.59 13.16
CA ARG A 220 14.02 -13.84 13.39
C ARG A 220 12.52 -13.59 13.35
N THR A 221 12.06 -12.53 14.01
CA THR A 221 10.64 -12.16 14.05
C THR A 221 10.13 -11.85 12.66
N LEU A 222 10.82 -11.00 11.91
CA LEU A 222 10.45 -10.64 10.54
C LEU A 222 10.42 -11.87 9.62
N ALA A 223 11.45 -12.71 9.69
CA ALA A 223 11.48 -13.94 8.89
C ALA A 223 10.34 -14.91 9.24
N ARG A 224 9.94 -14.98 10.52
CA ARG A 224 8.77 -15.75 10.95
C ARG A 224 7.48 -15.16 10.37
N MET A 225 7.28 -13.84 10.52
CA MET A 225 6.09 -13.15 10.06
C MET A 225 5.87 -13.31 8.55
N LEU A 226 6.94 -13.18 7.76
CA LEU A 226 6.90 -13.40 6.32
C LEU A 226 6.55 -14.85 5.95
N ARG A 227 7.17 -15.84 6.63
CA ARG A 227 6.84 -17.25 6.39
C ARG A 227 5.41 -17.63 6.76
N ASN A 228 4.85 -16.97 7.76
CA ASN A 228 3.49 -17.22 8.23
C ASN A 228 2.45 -16.34 7.54
N HIS A 229 2.85 -15.51 6.57
CA HIS A 229 1.97 -14.50 5.94
C HIS A 229 1.27 -13.59 6.94
N GLU A 230 1.96 -13.27 8.03
CA GLU A 230 1.52 -12.32 9.05
C GLU A 230 1.89 -10.89 8.67
N LEU A 231 2.77 -10.72 7.69
CA LEU A 231 3.26 -9.44 7.17
C LEU A 231 3.49 -9.58 5.67
N ASP A 232 2.99 -8.62 4.92
CA ASP A 232 3.25 -8.46 3.51
C ASP A 232 3.86 -7.10 3.21
N PHE A 233 4.59 -7.01 2.11
CA PHE A 233 5.14 -5.76 1.60
C PHE A 233 4.43 -5.34 0.34
N ARG A 234 4.30 -4.03 0.20
CA ARG A 234 3.76 -3.43 -1.00
C ARG A 234 4.68 -2.31 -1.48
N CYS A 235 5.15 -2.44 -2.72
CA CYS A 235 5.91 -1.41 -3.40
C CYS A 235 5.00 -0.73 -4.42
N ASP A 236 4.65 0.51 -4.14
CA ASP A 236 3.78 1.34 -4.98
C ASP A 236 4.59 2.42 -5.69
N LEU A 237 3.99 2.98 -6.71
CA LEU A 237 4.52 4.11 -7.45
C LEU A 237 3.43 5.13 -7.79
N ALA A 238 3.83 6.38 -7.96
CA ALA A 238 2.92 7.43 -8.39
C ALA A 238 2.50 7.19 -9.85
N HIS A 239 1.23 6.89 -10.06
CA HIS A 239 0.70 6.43 -11.35
C HIS A 239 0.81 7.49 -12.47
N VAL A 240 0.60 8.77 -12.16
CA VAL A 240 0.70 9.84 -13.17
C VAL A 240 2.11 9.98 -13.73
N PRO A 241 3.16 10.12 -12.89
CA PRO A 241 4.55 10.11 -13.37
C PRO A 241 4.98 8.79 -14.03
N ALA A 242 4.33 7.68 -13.70
CA ALA A 242 4.58 6.39 -14.31
C ALA A 242 3.93 6.22 -15.71
N GLY A 243 3.20 7.23 -16.18
CA GLY A 243 2.56 7.19 -17.49
C GLY A 243 1.10 6.72 -17.46
N TRP A 244 0.51 6.52 -16.28
CA TRP A 244 -0.91 6.16 -16.11
C TRP A 244 -1.69 7.34 -15.50
N PRO A 245 -2.11 8.32 -16.32
CA PRO A 245 -2.75 9.53 -15.82
C PRO A 245 -4.17 9.30 -15.28
N VAL A 246 -4.76 8.15 -15.59
CA VAL A 246 -6.13 7.78 -15.18
C VAL A 246 -6.15 6.38 -14.60
N ILE A 247 -6.77 6.25 -13.43
CA ILE A 247 -7.18 4.98 -12.84
C ILE A 247 -8.70 4.91 -12.91
N ALA A 248 -9.24 3.81 -13.40
CA ALA A 248 -10.68 3.56 -13.44
C ALA A 248 -11.04 2.41 -12.48
N GLY A 249 -11.95 2.66 -11.55
CA GLY A 249 -12.54 1.64 -10.70
C GLY A 249 -13.93 1.26 -11.23
N TYR A 250 -14.20 -0.02 -11.30
CA TYR A 250 -15.51 -0.54 -11.70
C TYR A 250 -16.19 -1.25 -10.54
N ARG A 251 -17.50 -1.04 -10.40
CA ARG A 251 -18.38 -1.87 -9.61
C ARG A 251 -19.25 -2.67 -10.54
N VAL A 252 -19.23 -3.96 -10.37
CA VAL A 252 -19.96 -4.89 -11.25
C VAL A 252 -20.90 -5.73 -10.39
N ASP A 253 -22.17 -5.76 -10.76
CA ASP A 253 -23.13 -6.70 -10.20
C ASP A 253 -22.99 -8.03 -10.92
N VAL A 254 -22.70 -9.09 -10.17
CA VAL A 254 -22.48 -10.44 -10.68
C VAL A 254 -23.44 -11.40 -9.99
N ALA A 255 -24.02 -12.32 -10.76
CA ALA A 255 -24.82 -13.37 -10.19
C ALA A 255 -24.00 -14.20 -9.19
N PRO A 256 -24.56 -14.61 -8.02
CA PRO A 256 -23.79 -15.31 -6.98
C PRO A 256 -23.04 -16.54 -7.48
N GLY A 257 -23.57 -17.27 -8.47
CA GLY A 257 -22.93 -18.45 -9.07
C GLY A 257 -21.75 -18.14 -10.00
N ASP A 258 -21.56 -16.87 -10.40
CA ASP A 258 -20.49 -16.43 -11.31
C ASP A 258 -19.36 -15.65 -10.61
N LEU A 259 -19.45 -15.47 -9.30
CA LEU A 259 -18.48 -14.69 -8.53
C LEU A 259 -17.04 -15.19 -8.70
N ASP A 260 -16.84 -16.51 -8.66
CA ASP A 260 -15.49 -17.10 -8.81
C ASP A 260 -14.94 -17.00 -10.24
N ARG A 261 -15.79 -16.72 -11.24
CA ARG A 261 -15.38 -16.50 -12.62
C ARG A 261 -15.09 -15.02 -12.91
N ALA A 262 -15.68 -14.13 -12.12
CA ALA A 262 -15.57 -12.69 -12.29
C ALA A 262 -14.38 -12.08 -11.53
N GLY A 263 -13.85 -12.80 -10.53
CA GLY A 263 -12.78 -12.35 -9.60
C GLY A 263 -11.34 -12.74 -9.96
#